data_3b1489efa72f0511d0435ece7ec4d6ee
#
_entry.id   3b1489efa72f0511d0435ece7ec4d6ee
#
_cell.length_a   1.000
_cell.length_b   1.000
_cell.length_c   1.000
_cell.angle_alpha   90.00
_cell.angle_beta   90.00
_cell.angle_gamma   90.00
#
_symmetry.space_group_name_H-M   'P 1'
#
loop_
_entity.id
_entity.type
_entity.pdbx_description
1 polymer ?
#
loop_
_entity_poly.entity_id
_entity_poly.type
_entity_poly.pdbx_seq_one_letter_code
_entity_poly.pdbx_strand_id
1 'polypeptide(L)'
;MNTSNAPFSIVDCTLRDGGYYTNWDFPDALVDTYLEAIRALPVRHVEIGYRAPRRASGYLGRYFFLDLETLKGIRARLRPDQGLAVMFNFKEVDADTVSELTADLPGTVDLVRFACPPEGIADCIELGRIIKARGIKVAINVMYLTKYADDVSVLAPLAGAGDVIDYVALVDSYGGVMPAQVSGIVRAAVELLPQPVGFHGHDNLSLAFANSLAALEAGATMLDATITGMGRGAGNLKTELIFVHREMVAPSGAQYGRLASAVDAFEALQREYQWGTNLAYMVSGAASLPQADVMNWLGTRRYQMGSIIEALRQDGASNLDTAEHPPLAGAAPVRDARGRPVIVIGGGESIARHAPALIAYARRSGAVFLHSSMRNAQAFAGWEGLQIFCLAGQEYTRLDAAQIALLEQENRLIVCPPPPRFQGAVPAKGPIYQSGAAQGGDSLRLGPVTDEPPLDLAIDAAMAIAPDRLYLAGFDGYASATLSQQQNARDVQAAIQRAQDPALPWGGRVQSLTPSLYDVDAVSVYAEIQIDRD
;
A
#
# COMPACT_ATOMS: atom_id res chain seq x y z
N MET A 1 -16.11 34.30 -17.95
CA MET A 1 -15.56 32.95 -17.84
C MET A 1 -15.85 32.23 -19.14
N ASN A 2 -14.90 32.20 -20.07
CA ASN A 2 -15.02 31.44 -21.30
C ASN A 2 -14.51 30.02 -21.03
N THR A 3 -15.35 29.16 -20.44
CA THR A 3 -15.09 27.72 -20.45
C THR A 3 -15.37 27.23 -21.86
N SER A 4 -14.38 26.67 -22.54
CA SER A 4 -14.58 26.07 -23.85
C SER A 4 -15.62 24.98 -23.72
N ASN A 5 -16.81 25.17 -24.28
CA ASN A 5 -17.93 24.23 -24.32
C ASN A 5 -17.65 23.07 -25.29
N ALA A 6 -16.37 22.73 -25.55
CA ALA A 6 -16.04 21.61 -26.42
C ALA A 6 -16.39 20.28 -25.72
N PRO A 7 -17.12 19.39 -26.38
CA PRO A 7 -17.45 18.10 -25.81
C PRO A 7 -16.18 17.27 -25.60
N PHE A 8 -15.89 16.91 -24.36
CA PHE A 8 -14.80 15.98 -24.03
C PHE A 8 -15.34 14.58 -23.74
N SER A 9 -14.50 13.59 -23.90
CA SER A 9 -14.79 12.19 -23.63
C SER A 9 -14.21 11.78 -22.28
N ILE A 10 -14.92 10.89 -21.56
CA ILE A 10 -14.44 10.29 -20.32
C ILE A 10 -14.07 8.83 -20.62
N VAL A 11 -12.90 8.42 -20.18
CA VAL A 11 -12.50 7.01 -20.03
C VAL A 11 -12.57 6.67 -18.56
N ASP A 12 -13.46 5.76 -18.17
CA ASP A 12 -13.46 5.26 -16.81
C ASP A 12 -12.50 4.07 -16.72
N CYS A 13 -11.53 4.17 -15.83
CA CYS A 13 -10.50 3.16 -15.63
C CYS A 13 -10.48 2.60 -14.18
N THR A 14 -11.64 2.63 -13.50
CA THR A 14 -11.79 2.25 -12.09
C THR A 14 -11.23 0.85 -11.80
N LEU A 15 -11.63 -0.17 -12.56
CA LEU A 15 -11.19 -1.54 -12.28
C LEU A 15 -9.73 -1.77 -12.69
N ARG A 16 -9.26 -1.09 -13.74
CA ARG A 16 -7.86 -1.22 -14.15
C ARG A 16 -6.92 -0.60 -13.12
N ASP A 17 -7.16 0.67 -12.74
CA ASP A 17 -6.26 1.41 -11.86
C ASP A 17 -6.50 1.10 -10.38
N GLY A 18 -7.75 0.82 -10.00
CA GLY A 18 -8.08 0.37 -8.66
C GLY A 18 -7.51 -0.98 -8.28
N GLY A 19 -7.19 -1.79 -9.27
CA GLY A 19 -6.57 -3.10 -9.07
C GLY A 19 -5.25 -3.08 -8.33
N TYR A 20 -4.53 -1.97 -8.30
CA TYR A 20 -3.32 -1.82 -7.49
C TYR A 20 -3.56 -2.00 -5.98
N TYR A 21 -4.80 -1.82 -5.50
CA TYR A 21 -5.18 -2.07 -4.11
C TYR A 21 -5.78 -3.45 -3.87
N THR A 22 -6.51 -3.99 -4.87
CA THR A 22 -7.24 -5.26 -4.75
C THR A 22 -6.52 -6.44 -5.39
N ASN A 23 -5.33 -6.26 -5.93
CA ASN A 23 -4.65 -7.23 -6.80
C ASN A 23 -5.50 -7.61 -8.03
N TRP A 24 -6.30 -6.68 -8.56
CA TRP A 24 -7.26 -6.91 -9.66
C TRP A 24 -8.27 -8.03 -9.39
N ASP A 25 -8.56 -8.25 -8.12
CA ASP A 25 -9.58 -9.18 -7.66
C ASP A 25 -10.73 -8.37 -7.03
N PHE A 26 -11.85 -8.31 -7.72
CA PHE A 26 -13.01 -7.54 -7.31
C PHE A 26 -14.20 -8.48 -7.12
N PRO A 27 -15.02 -8.32 -6.05
CA PRO A 27 -16.25 -9.06 -5.87
C PRO A 27 -17.22 -8.82 -7.05
N ASP A 28 -17.85 -9.87 -7.56
CA ASP A 28 -18.77 -9.77 -8.71
C ASP A 28 -19.90 -8.75 -8.44
N ALA A 29 -20.45 -8.70 -7.23
CA ALA A 29 -21.50 -7.74 -6.85
C ALA A 29 -21.04 -6.28 -6.93
N LEU A 30 -19.76 -5.99 -6.61
CA LEU A 30 -19.17 -4.66 -6.78
C LEU A 30 -19.05 -4.29 -8.25
N VAL A 31 -18.57 -5.23 -9.06
CA VAL A 31 -18.46 -5.05 -10.51
C VAL A 31 -19.82 -4.86 -11.16
N ASP A 32 -20.82 -5.59 -10.70
CA ASP A 32 -22.20 -5.43 -11.16
C ASP A 32 -22.73 -4.01 -10.90
N THR A 33 -22.57 -3.51 -9.68
CA THR A 33 -22.95 -2.15 -9.28
C THR A 33 -22.19 -1.10 -10.09
N TYR A 34 -20.89 -1.31 -10.30
CA TYR A 34 -20.04 -0.45 -11.11
C TYR A 34 -20.54 -0.37 -12.57
N LEU A 35 -20.75 -1.51 -13.23
CA LEU A 35 -21.16 -1.55 -14.64
C LEU A 35 -22.55 -0.95 -14.86
N GLU A 36 -23.47 -1.10 -13.88
CA GLU A 36 -24.78 -0.44 -13.92
C GLU A 36 -24.65 1.08 -13.85
N ALA A 37 -23.76 1.59 -12.99
CA ALA A 37 -23.50 3.03 -12.91
C ALA A 37 -22.86 3.56 -14.20
N ILE A 38 -21.77 2.92 -14.66
CA ILE A 38 -21.05 3.33 -15.87
C ILE A 38 -21.96 3.30 -17.11
N ARG A 39 -22.84 2.31 -17.22
CA ARG A 39 -23.82 2.25 -18.29
C ARG A 39 -24.74 3.47 -18.31
N ALA A 40 -25.08 4.04 -17.15
CA ALA A 40 -25.94 5.21 -17.04
C ALA A 40 -25.21 6.55 -17.32
N LEU A 41 -23.87 6.56 -17.29
CA LEU A 41 -23.06 7.75 -17.42
C LEU A 41 -22.59 7.98 -18.88
N PRO A 42 -22.27 9.23 -19.28
CA PRO A 42 -21.74 9.58 -20.59
C PRO A 42 -20.23 9.22 -20.70
N VAL A 43 -19.87 8.04 -20.25
CA VAL A 43 -18.51 7.48 -20.39
C VAL A 43 -18.35 6.94 -21.79
N ARG A 44 -17.27 7.30 -22.48
CA ARG A 44 -16.98 6.89 -23.85
C ARG A 44 -16.29 5.55 -23.93
N HIS A 45 -15.31 5.29 -23.04
CA HIS A 45 -14.61 4.02 -22.96
C HIS A 45 -14.57 3.55 -21.50
N VAL A 46 -14.66 2.24 -21.32
CA VAL A 46 -14.58 1.56 -20.02
C VAL A 46 -13.36 0.66 -20.07
N GLU A 47 -12.32 1.05 -19.34
CA GLU A 47 -11.07 0.29 -19.25
C GLU A 47 -11.10 -0.58 -17.99
N ILE A 48 -11.26 -1.86 -18.18
CA ILE A 48 -11.63 -2.77 -17.10
C ILE A 48 -10.46 -3.55 -16.48
N GLY A 49 -9.28 -3.48 -17.06
CA GLY A 49 -8.14 -4.21 -16.52
C GLY A 49 -7.01 -4.39 -17.51
N TYR A 50 -6.14 -5.32 -17.18
CA TYR A 50 -5.03 -5.72 -18.02
C TYR A 50 -5.34 -6.99 -18.81
N ARG A 51 -4.84 -7.04 -20.03
CA ARG A 51 -4.69 -8.27 -20.79
C ARG A 51 -3.23 -8.68 -20.73
N ALA A 52 -2.82 -9.26 -19.59
CA ALA A 52 -1.43 -9.53 -19.28
C ALA A 52 -1.02 -10.96 -19.64
N PRO A 53 0.27 -11.21 -19.98
CA PRO A 53 0.79 -12.55 -20.15
C PRO A 53 0.86 -13.28 -18.81
N ARG A 54 0.93 -14.63 -18.89
CA ARG A 54 1.07 -15.46 -17.69
C ARG A 54 2.34 -15.13 -16.93
N ARG A 55 2.23 -15.01 -15.61
CA ARG A 55 3.34 -14.79 -14.68
C ARG A 55 3.73 -16.08 -13.96
N ALA A 56 5.02 -16.19 -13.62
CA ALA A 56 5.55 -17.36 -12.92
C ALA A 56 5.22 -17.36 -11.41
N SER A 57 4.97 -16.20 -10.80
CA SER A 57 4.75 -16.06 -9.35
C SER A 57 3.85 -14.86 -9.02
N GLY A 58 3.26 -14.89 -7.82
CA GLY A 58 2.37 -13.86 -7.29
C GLY A 58 0.91 -14.08 -7.69
N TYR A 59 -0.02 -13.75 -6.77
CA TYR A 59 -1.44 -13.79 -7.05
C TYR A 59 -1.90 -12.43 -7.59
N LEU A 60 -2.54 -12.46 -8.77
CA LEU A 60 -3.30 -11.35 -9.33
C LEU A 60 -4.62 -11.89 -9.85
N GLY A 61 -5.69 -11.12 -9.71
CA GLY A 61 -7.04 -11.54 -10.01
C GLY A 61 -7.43 -11.50 -11.48
N ARG A 62 -8.71 -11.79 -11.72
CA ARG A 62 -9.34 -11.89 -13.04
C ARG A 62 -9.12 -10.67 -13.93
N TYR A 63 -9.15 -9.48 -13.34
CA TYR A 63 -9.04 -8.21 -14.08
C TYR A 63 -7.59 -7.83 -14.44
N PHE A 64 -6.60 -8.62 -14.02
CA PHE A 64 -5.24 -8.55 -14.54
C PHE A 64 -5.00 -9.51 -15.72
N PHE A 65 -5.65 -10.67 -15.68
CA PHE A 65 -5.56 -11.71 -16.73
C PHE A 65 -6.90 -11.87 -17.45
N LEU A 66 -7.41 -10.77 -18.03
CA LEU A 66 -8.72 -10.77 -18.70
C LEU A 66 -8.79 -11.83 -19.80
N ASP A 67 -9.71 -12.77 -19.67
CA ASP A 67 -10.04 -13.74 -20.72
C ASP A 67 -11.17 -13.25 -21.62
N LEU A 68 -11.36 -13.94 -22.75
CA LEU A 68 -12.37 -13.56 -23.74
C LEU A 68 -13.81 -13.69 -23.20
N GLU A 69 -14.07 -14.66 -22.33
CA GLU A 69 -15.41 -14.88 -21.76
C GLU A 69 -15.79 -13.71 -20.85
N THR A 70 -14.89 -13.31 -19.96
CA THR A 70 -15.05 -12.12 -19.10
C THR A 70 -15.27 -10.87 -19.96
N LEU A 71 -14.46 -10.68 -21.01
CA LEU A 71 -14.58 -9.53 -21.91
C LEU A 71 -15.94 -9.49 -22.63
N LYS A 72 -16.41 -10.62 -23.16
CA LYS A 72 -17.73 -10.74 -23.80
C LYS A 72 -18.87 -10.47 -22.81
N GLY A 73 -18.76 -11.00 -21.60
CA GLY A 73 -19.75 -10.76 -20.53
C GLY A 73 -19.89 -9.27 -20.22
N ILE A 74 -18.76 -8.56 -20.10
CA ILE A 74 -18.76 -7.11 -19.86
C ILE A 74 -19.24 -6.34 -21.08
N ARG A 75 -18.78 -6.67 -22.29
CA ARG A 75 -19.23 -6.04 -23.54
C ARG A 75 -20.76 -6.05 -23.67
N ALA A 76 -21.39 -7.18 -23.35
CA ALA A 76 -22.84 -7.33 -23.43
C ALA A 76 -23.61 -6.42 -22.45
N ARG A 77 -22.95 -5.93 -21.39
CA ARG A 77 -23.52 -5.04 -20.37
C ARG A 77 -23.34 -3.55 -20.69
N LEU A 78 -22.43 -3.20 -21.58
CA LEU A 78 -22.20 -1.81 -21.98
C LEU A 78 -23.20 -1.40 -23.07
N ARG A 79 -23.43 -0.08 -23.19
CA ARG A 79 -24.19 0.47 -24.32
C ARG A 79 -23.44 0.30 -25.64
N PRO A 80 -24.15 0.32 -26.78
CA PRO A 80 -23.48 0.25 -28.10
C PRO A 80 -22.52 1.39 -28.41
N ASP A 81 -22.74 2.59 -27.80
CA ASP A 81 -21.90 3.77 -27.96
C ASP A 81 -20.72 3.84 -26.99
N GLN A 82 -20.66 2.92 -26.03
CA GLN A 82 -19.55 2.77 -25.09
C GLN A 82 -18.53 1.75 -25.59
N GLY A 83 -17.28 2.15 -25.72
CA GLY A 83 -16.19 1.25 -26.10
C GLY A 83 -15.63 0.48 -24.90
N LEU A 84 -15.32 -0.80 -25.09
CA LEU A 84 -14.58 -1.62 -24.13
C LEU A 84 -13.09 -1.46 -24.38
N ALA A 85 -12.34 -1.11 -23.33
CA ALA A 85 -10.90 -0.95 -23.39
C ALA A 85 -10.16 -1.90 -22.44
N VAL A 86 -8.95 -2.28 -22.83
CA VAL A 86 -7.99 -3.04 -22.00
C VAL A 86 -6.62 -2.40 -22.07
N MET A 87 -5.79 -2.63 -21.03
CA MET A 87 -4.43 -2.11 -20.99
C MET A 87 -3.39 -3.21 -21.12
N PHE A 88 -2.29 -2.88 -21.81
CA PHE A 88 -1.03 -3.61 -21.80
C PHE A 88 0.02 -2.81 -21.06
N ASN A 89 0.76 -3.48 -20.20
CA ASN A 89 1.99 -2.91 -19.66
C ASN A 89 3.11 -3.16 -20.69
N PHE A 90 3.64 -2.08 -21.26
CA PHE A 90 4.69 -2.15 -22.29
C PHE A 90 5.87 -3.04 -21.88
N LYS A 91 6.27 -2.98 -20.62
CA LYS A 91 7.41 -3.75 -20.09
C LYS A 91 7.19 -5.27 -20.03
N GLU A 92 5.96 -5.73 -20.19
CA GLU A 92 5.57 -7.13 -20.03
C GLU A 92 5.17 -7.80 -21.35
N VAL A 93 5.21 -7.07 -22.47
CA VAL A 93 4.77 -7.58 -23.77
C VAL A 93 5.80 -7.32 -24.85
N ASP A 94 5.92 -8.28 -25.77
CA ASP A 94 6.65 -8.22 -27.02
C ASP A 94 5.70 -8.48 -28.21
N ALA A 95 6.22 -8.54 -29.41
CA ALA A 95 5.43 -8.73 -30.62
C ALA A 95 4.65 -10.05 -30.63
N ASP A 96 5.27 -11.14 -30.19
CA ASP A 96 4.65 -12.46 -30.13
C ASP A 96 3.52 -12.47 -29.10
N THR A 97 3.78 -11.95 -27.90
CA THR A 97 2.81 -11.82 -26.81
C THR A 97 1.62 -10.94 -27.22
N VAL A 98 1.87 -9.77 -27.82
CA VAL A 98 0.79 -8.90 -28.31
C VAL A 98 -0.02 -9.62 -29.40
N SER A 99 0.64 -10.32 -30.31
CA SER A 99 -0.05 -11.10 -31.33
C SER A 99 -0.93 -12.19 -30.74
N GLU A 100 -0.44 -12.94 -29.76
CA GLU A 100 -1.21 -13.98 -29.06
C GLU A 100 -2.41 -13.38 -28.32
N LEU A 101 -2.15 -12.41 -27.43
CA LEU A 101 -3.16 -11.84 -26.53
C LEU A 101 -4.24 -11.02 -27.23
N THR A 102 -4.03 -10.60 -28.49
CA THR A 102 -5.03 -9.82 -29.24
C THR A 102 -5.73 -10.62 -30.33
N ALA A 103 -5.39 -11.89 -30.53
CA ALA A 103 -5.93 -12.72 -31.60
C ALA A 103 -7.46 -12.91 -31.52
N ASP A 104 -8.00 -12.99 -30.33
CA ASP A 104 -9.40 -13.26 -30.01
C ASP A 104 -10.23 -12.01 -29.67
N LEU A 105 -9.62 -10.81 -29.66
CA LEU A 105 -10.26 -9.56 -29.24
C LEU A 105 -11.17 -8.87 -30.29
N PRO A 106 -10.97 -9.04 -31.61
CA PRO A 106 -11.79 -8.34 -32.60
C PRO A 106 -13.30 -8.54 -32.38
N GLY A 107 -14.05 -7.45 -32.48
CA GLY A 107 -15.50 -7.44 -32.24
C GLY A 107 -15.92 -7.46 -30.76
N THR A 108 -14.98 -7.63 -29.83
CA THR A 108 -15.25 -7.59 -28.38
C THR A 108 -14.60 -6.38 -27.72
N VAL A 109 -13.33 -6.12 -28.00
CA VAL A 109 -12.58 -4.98 -27.49
C VAL A 109 -12.44 -3.92 -28.57
N ASP A 110 -12.75 -2.67 -28.21
CA ASP A 110 -12.72 -1.52 -29.13
C ASP A 110 -11.38 -0.78 -29.10
N LEU A 111 -10.68 -0.83 -27.95
CA LEU A 111 -9.49 -0.04 -27.70
C LEU A 111 -8.47 -0.82 -26.84
N VAL A 112 -7.25 -0.88 -27.29
CA VAL A 112 -6.10 -1.33 -26.50
C VAL A 112 -5.24 -0.11 -26.16
N ARG A 113 -4.88 0.04 -24.87
CA ARG A 113 -4.02 1.12 -24.38
C ARG A 113 -2.70 0.54 -23.89
N PHE A 114 -1.58 1.20 -24.20
CA PHE A 114 -0.28 0.85 -23.65
C PHE A 114 0.10 1.82 -22.52
N ALA A 115 0.43 1.29 -21.35
CA ALA A 115 1.15 2.05 -20.33
C ALA A 115 2.63 2.08 -20.71
N CYS A 116 3.11 3.20 -21.25
CA CYS A 116 4.40 3.31 -21.90
C CYS A 116 5.23 4.46 -21.30
N PRO A 117 6.49 4.22 -20.88
CA PRO A 117 7.40 5.30 -20.56
C PRO A 117 7.86 6.01 -21.86
N PRO A 118 8.32 7.28 -21.80
CA PRO A 118 8.71 8.03 -22.99
C PRO A 118 9.69 7.31 -23.90
N GLU A 119 10.66 6.62 -23.34
CA GLU A 119 11.68 5.86 -24.07
C GLU A 119 11.14 4.65 -24.85
N GLY A 120 9.95 4.16 -24.51
CA GLY A 120 9.30 3.01 -25.16
C GLY A 120 8.34 3.38 -26.30
N ILE A 121 8.17 4.66 -26.64
CA ILE A 121 7.16 5.12 -27.60
C ILE A 121 7.33 4.46 -28.97
N ALA A 122 8.56 4.39 -29.49
CA ALA A 122 8.82 3.80 -30.81
C ALA A 122 8.43 2.31 -30.87
N ASP A 123 8.79 1.55 -29.84
CA ASP A 123 8.44 0.14 -29.75
C ASP A 123 6.92 -0.06 -29.57
N CYS A 124 6.26 0.80 -28.78
CA CYS A 124 4.80 0.78 -28.65
C CYS A 124 4.08 1.03 -29.99
N ILE A 125 4.63 1.89 -30.85
CA ILE A 125 4.07 2.10 -32.19
C ILE A 125 4.16 0.81 -33.02
N GLU A 126 5.29 0.11 -33.01
CA GLU A 126 5.44 -1.15 -33.73
C GLU A 126 4.50 -2.25 -33.19
N LEU A 127 4.37 -2.38 -31.86
CA LEU A 127 3.40 -3.28 -31.25
C LEU A 127 1.95 -2.87 -31.62
N GLY A 128 1.68 -1.57 -31.69
CA GLY A 128 0.39 -1.02 -32.10
C GLY A 128 -0.02 -1.42 -33.52
N ARG A 129 0.92 -1.58 -34.44
CA ARG A 129 0.64 -2.04 -35.82
C ARG A 129 -0.01 -3.41 -35.84
N ILE A 130 0.42 -4.31 -34.96
CA ILE A 130 -0.14 -5.67 -34.84
C ILE A 130 -1.62 -5.60 -34.45
N ILE A 131 -1.93 -4.72 -33.48
CA ILE A 131 -3.30 -4.53 -32.96
C ILE A 131 -4.17 -3.84 -34.01
N LYS A 132 -3.63 -2.79 -34.64
CA LYS A 132 -4.33 -2.01 -35.66
C LYS A 132 -4.71 -2.87 -36.89
N ALA A 133 -3.83 -3.79 -37.29
CA ALA A 133 -4.10 -4.74 -38.37
C ALA A 133 -5.31 -5.65 -38.08
N ARG A 134 -5.74 -5.76 -36.82
CA ARG A 134 -6.95 -6.51 -36.41
C ARG A 134 -8.21 -5.65 -36.32
N GLY A 135 -8.11 -4.37 -36.69
CA GLY A 135 -9.24 -3.43 -36.64
C GLY A 135 -9.56 -2.89 -35.26
N ILE A 136 -8.67 -3.06 -34.28
CA ILE A 136 -8.82 -2.55 -32.93
C ILE A 136 -8.09 -1.21 -32.85
N LYS A 137 -8.67 -0.23 -32.13
CA LYS A 137 -8.03 1.07 -31.87
C LYS A 137 -6.88 0.91 -30.89
N VAL A 138 -5.87 1.79 -31.06
CA VAL A 138 -4.67 1.79 -30.22
C VAL A 138 -4.48 3.14 -29.58
N ALA A 139 -4.17 3.18 -28.31
CA ALA A 139 -3.77 4.38 -27.61
C ALA A 139 -2.48 4.17 -26.80
N ILE A 140 -1.74 5.24 -26.58
CA ILE A 140 -0.56 5.24 -25.72
C ILE A 140 -0.79 6.20 -24.57
N ASN A 141 -0.64 5.67 -23.35
CA ASN A 141 -0.55 6.44 -22.12
C ASN A 141 0.93 6.72 -21.86
N VAL A 142 1.41 7.92 -22.21
CA VAL A 142 2.80 8.31 -22.00
C VAL A 142 2.98 8.70 -20.54
N MET A 143 3.64 7.83 -19.79
CA MET A 143 3.84 7.97 -18.35
C MET A 143 4.90 9.01 -18.00
N TYR A 144 4.91 9.43 -16.74
CA TYR A 144 5.94 10.29 -16.14
C TYR A 144 6.02 11.68 -16.77
N LEU A 145 4.88 12.37 -16.88
CA LEU A 145 4.77 13.72 -17.47
C LEU A 145 5.86 14.68 -16.98
N THR A 146 6.23 14.65 -15.70
CA THR A 146 7.28 15.48 -15.12
C THR A 146 8.65 15.29 -15.76
N LYS A 147 8.93 14.13 -16.36
CA LYS A 147 10.24 13.85 -17.00
C LYS A 147 10.42 14.55 -18.35
N TYR A 148 9.32 14.96 -18.99
CA TYR A 148 9.35 15.64 -20.30
C TYR A 148 8.53 16.94 -20.31
N ALA A 149 8.28 17.48 -19.12
CA ALA A 149 7.50 18.71 -18.97
C ALA A 149 8.14 19.91 -19.67
N ASP A 150 9.46 19.96 -19.70
CA ASP A 150 10.23 21.04 -20.29
C ASP A 150 10.58 20.81 -21.78
N ASP A 151 10.41 19.56 -22.26
CA ASP A 151 10.70 19.21 -23.66
C ASP A 151 9.76 18.11 -24.16
N VAL A 152 8.69 18.52 -24.84
CA VAL A 152 7.71 17.60 -25.44
C VAL A 152 8.17 16.95 -26.73
N SER A 153 9.40 17.21 -27.20
CA SER A 153 9.96 16.61 -28.42
C SER A 153 10.05 15.08 -28.34
N VAL A 154 10.09 14.54 -27.13
CA VAL A 154 9.99 13.09 -26.88
C VAL A 154 8.74 12.46 -27.49
N LEU A 155 7.67 13.22 -27.70
CA LEU A 155 6.43 12.79 -28.34
C LEU A 155 6.51 12.80 -29.88
N ALA A 156 7.57 13.35 -30.48
CA ALA A 156 7.69 13.51 -31.94
C ALA A 156 7.50 12.20 -32.75
N PRO A 157 7.92 11.00 -32.28
CA PRO A 157 7.62 9.76 -32.99
C PRO A 157 6.12 9.51 -33.20
N LEU A 158 5.26 10.00 -32.32
CA LEU A 158 3.81 9.86 -32.40
C LEU A 158 3.22 10.72 -33.52
N ALA A 159 3.84 11.84 -33.87
CA ALA A 159 3.35 12.74 -34.93
C ALA A 159 3.27 12.04 -36.28
N GLY A 160 4.19 11.09 -36.56
CA GLY A 160 4.20 10.27 -37.79
C GLY A 160 3.39 8.98 -37.70
N ALA A 161 2.76 8.68 -36.57
CA ALA A 161 2.09 7.39 -36.30
C ALA A 161 0.56 7.48 -36.27
N GLY A 162 -0.05 8.49 -36.91
CA GLY A 162 -1.51 8.69 -36.89
C GLY A 162 -2.33 7.60 -37.56
N ASP A 163 -1.71 6.79 -38.42
CA ASP A 163 -2.31 5.59 -39.01
C ASP A 163 -2.39 4.41 -38.04
N VAL A 164 -1.58 4.41 -36.98
CA VAL A 164 -1.48 3.34 -35.98
C VAL A 164 -2.11 3.75 -34.66
N ILE A 165 -1.74 4.93 -34.16
CA ILE A 165 -2.15 5.40 -32.83
C ILE A 165 -3.35 6.34 -32.97
N ASP A 166 -4.48 5.95 -32.38
CA ASP A 166 -5.74 6.70 -32.43
C ASP A 166 -5.84 7.78 -31.34
N TYR A 167 -5.18 7.61 -30.18
CA TYR A 167 -5.23 8.53 -29.05
C TYR A 167 -3.89 8.53 -28.29
N VAL A 168 -3.54 9.68 -27.73
CA VAL A 168 -2.37 9.83 -26.86
C VAL A 168 -2.81 10.44 -25.53
N ALA A 169 -2.61 9.76 -24.42
CA ALA A 169 -2.88 10.29 -23.08
C ALA A 169 -1.56 10.65 -22.39
N LEU A 170 -1.50 11.89 -21.85
CA LEU A 170 -0.38 12.35 -21.04
C LEU A 170 -0.67 12.02 -19.57
N VAL A 171 0.26 11.32 -18.91
CA VAL A 171 0.01 10.77 -17.57
C VAL A 171 0.88 11.47 -16.53
N ASP A 172 0.25 12.21 -15.61
CA ASP A 172 0.90 12.71 -14.39
C ASP A 172 1.06 11.58 -13.38
N SER A 173 2.06 10.72 -13.62
CA SER A 173 2.28 9.48 -12.85
C SER A 173 2.61 9.71 -11.38
N TYR A 174 3.05 10.91 -11.02
CA TYR A 174 3.42 11.27 -9.67
C TYR A 174 2.40 12.18 -8.98
N GLY A 175 1.42 12.70 -9.73
CA GLY A 175 0.44 13.67 -9.21
C GLY A 175 1.09 14.96 -8.70
N GLY A 176 2.22 15.36 -9.29
CA GLY A 176 3.05 16.48 -8.84
C GLY A 176 3.04 17.70 -9.75
N VAL A 177 2.35 17.65 -10.89
CA VAL A 177 2.32 18.73 -11.87
C VAL A 177 1.29 19.79 -11.48
N MET A 178 1.65 21.06 -11.63
CA MET A 178 0.76 22.18 -11.35
C MET A 178 -0.11 22.53 -12.57
N PRO A 179 -1.33 23.11 -12.40
CA PRO A 179 -2.25 23.39 -13.51
C PRO A 179 -1.64 24.22 -14.65
N ALA A 180 -0.82 25.21 -14.34
CA ALA A 180 -0.14 26.02 -15.36
C ALA A 180 0.84 25.21 -16.22
N GLN A 181 1.55 24.27 -15.60
CA GLN A 181 2.44 23.35 -16.30
C GLN A 181 1.64 22.39 -17.20
N VAL A 182 0.53 21.82 -16.68
CA VAL A 182 -0.37 20.96 -17.47
C VAL A 182 -0.86 21.71 -18.71
N SER A 183 -1.32 22.96 -18.56
CA SER A 183 -1.77 23.79 -19.70
C SER A 183 -0.67 23.99 -20.75
N GLY A 184 0.58 24.22 -20.32
CA GLY A 184 1.71 24.39 -21.22
C GLY A 184 2.03 23.12 -22.01
N ILE A 185 2.15 22.00 -21.32
CA ILE A 185 2.51 20.70 -21.88
C ILE A 185 1.43 20.19 -22.83
N VAL A 186 0.16 20.24 -22.40
CA VAL A 186 -0.97 19.76 -23.22
C VAL A 186 -1.09 20.60 -24.49
N ARG A 187 -0.95 21.92 -24.41
CA ARG A 187 -0.99 22.79 -25.60
C ARG A 187 0.12 22.42 -26.59
N ALA A 188 1.35 22.27 -26.10
CA ALA A 188 2.48 21.88 -26.94
C ALA A 188 2.27 20.48 -27.57
N ALA A 189 1.70 19.52 -26.82
CA ALA A 189 1.36 18.21 -27.36
C ALA A 189 0.25 18.27 -28.42
N VAL A 190 -0.80 19.09 -28.21
CA VAL A 190 -1.90 19.29 -29.18
C VAL A 190 -1.39 19.94 -30.47
N GLU A 191 -0.42 20.86 -30.37
CA GLU A 191 0.20 21.50 -31.54
C GLU A 191 1.12 20.50 -32.31
N LEU A 192 1.77 19.59 -31.60
CA LEU A 192 2.71 18.63 -32.19
C LEU A 192 2.00 17.41 -32.82
N LEU A 193 0.93 16.92 -32.20
CA LEU A 193 0.33 15.62 -32.51
C LEU A 193 -0.95 15.76 -33.33
N PRO A 194 -1.11 14.97 -34.43
CA PRO A 194 -2.38 14.91 -35.16
C PRO A 194 -3.45 14.10 -34.42
N GLN A 195 -3.08 13.27 -33.44
CA GLN A 195 -4.00 12.48 -32.64
C GLN A 195 -4.67 13.32 -31.56
N PRO A 196 -5.93 12.99 -31.19
CA PRO A 196 -6.54 13.54 -29.99
C PRO A 196 -5.69 13.30 -28.75
N VAL A 197 -5.48 14.35 -27.96
CA VAL A 197 -4.71 14.31 -26.72
C VAL A 197 -5.65 14.14 -25.54
N GLY A 198 -5.35 13.23 -24.64
CA GLY A 198 -6.01 13.01 -23.38
C GLY A 198 -5.12 13.32 -22.18
N PHE A 199 -5.71 13.35 -21.00
CA PHE A 199 -4.99 13.56 -19.75
C PHE A 199 -5.42 12.55 -18.67
N HIS A 200 -4.43 11.99 -17.97
CA HIS A 200 -4.62 11.11 -16.81
C HIS A 200 -3.87 11.71 -15.63
N GLY A 201 -4.60 12.23 -14.66
CA GLY A 201 -4.05 12.91 -13.50
C GLY A 201 -4.20 12.12 -12.22
N HIS A 202 -3.09 11.91 -11.50
CA HIS A 202 -3.12 11.41 -10.13
C HIS A 202 -3.34 12.55 -9.13
N ASP A 203 -3.86 12.22 -7.94
CA ASP A 203 -4.38 13.19 -6.97
C ASP A 203 -3.47 13.44 -5.77
N ASN A 204 -2.15 13.21 -5.92
CA ASN A 204 -1.18 13.34 -4.82
C ASN A 204 -1.22 14.71 -4.13
N LEU A 205 -1.32 15.79 -4.92
CA LEU A 205 -1.42 17.16 -4.41
C LEU A 205 -2.88 17.67 -4.34
N SER A 206 -3.88 16.79 -4.47
CA SER A 206 -5.30 17.16 -4.59
C SER A 206 -5.58 18.07 -5.79
N LEU A 207 -4.83 17.88 -6.88
CA LEU A 207 -4.92 18.71 -8.08
C LEU A 207 -5.48 17.96 -9.30
N ALA A 208 -5.82 16.68 -9.20
CA ALA A 208 -6.28 15.89 -10.34
C ALA A 208 -7.43 16.57 -11.09
N PHE A 209 -8.41 17.14 -10.38
CA PHE A 209 -9.52 17.85 -10.98
C PHE A 209 -9.09 19.18 -11.64
N ALA A 210 -8.33 20.01 -10.93
CA ALA A 210 -7.84 21.29 -11.46
C ALA A 210 -6.93 21.09 -12.68
N ASN A 211 -6.05 20.07 -12.63
CA ASN A 211 -5.18 19.69 -13.73
C ASN A 211 -5.98 19.18 -14.94
N SER A 212 -7.05 18.42 -14.71
CA SER A 212 -7.93 17.94 -15.78
C SER A 212 -8.66 19.08 -16.48
N LEU A 213 -9.14 20.09 -15.73
CA LEU A 213 -9.74 21.28 -16.32
C LEU A 213 -8.70 22.10 -17.12
N ALA A 214 -7.51 22.27 -16.56
CA ALA A 214 -6.40 22.94 -17.25
C ALA A 214 -6.00 22.22 -18.56
N ALA A 215 -6.03 20.89 -18.57
CA ALA A 215 -5.81 20.09 -19.77
C ALA A 215 -6.90 20.32 -20.83
N LEU A 216 -8.18 20.32 -20.43
CA LEU A 216 -9.30 20.62 -21.35
C LEU A 216 -9.19 22.02 -21.95
N GLU A 217 -8.89 23.02 -21.14
CA GLU A 217 -8.68 24.40 -21.59
C GLU A 217 -7.49 24.54 -22.57
N ALA A 218 -6.50 23.65 -22.43
CA ALA A 218 -5.34 23.59 -23.31
C ALA A 218 -5.56 22.76 -24.60
N GLY A 219 -6.75 22.15 -24.77
CA GLY A 219 -7.13 21.41 -25.98
C GLY A 219 -7.16 19.90 -25.83
N ALA A 220 -7.00 19.33 -24.64
CA ALA A 220 -7.27 17.93 -24.42
C ALA A 220 -8.75 17.62 -24.69
N THR A 221 -9.01 16.44 -25.27
CA THR A 221 -10.37 16.02 -25.64
C THR A 221 -10.84 14.77 -24.89
N MET A 222 -9.99 14.20 -24.04
CA MET A 222 -10.27 12.99 -23.29
C MET A 222 -9.66 13.07 -21.89
N LEU A 223 -10.41 12.63 -20.88
CA LEU A 223 -9.97 12.54 -19.51
C LEU A 223 -10.15 11.11 -18.98
N ASP A 224 -9.16 10.62 -18.28
CA ASP A 224 -9.26 9.40 -17.48
C ASP A 224 -9.82 9.76 -16.10
N ALA A 225 -10.74 8.91 -15.60
CA ALA A 225 -11.34 9.09 -14.28
C ALA A 225 -11.66 7.73 -13.65
N THR A 226 -11.87 7.71 -12.34
CA THR A 226 -12.23 6.50 -11.59
C THR A 226 -13.28 6.82 -10.51
N ILE A 227 -14.16 5.89 -10.22
CA ILE A 227 -15.15 6.03 -9.13
C ILE A 227 -14.41 6.24 -7.80
N THR A 228 -14.82 7.24 -7.03
CA THR A 228 -14.18 7.70 -5.78
C THR A 228 -12.69 8.03 -5.89
N GLY A 229 -12.19 8.20 -7.11
CA GLY A 229 -10.77 8.40 -7.36
C GLY A 229 -9.94 7.14 -7.08
N MET A 230 -10.53 5.95 -7.07
CA MET A 230 -9.79 4.71 -6.81
C MET A 230 -8.68 4.51 -7.84
N GLY A 231 -7.45 4.40 -7.38
CA GLY A 231 -6.31 4.19 -8.26
C GLY A 231 -5.01 4.14 -7.50
N ARG A 232 -3.91 3.89 -8.20
CA ARG A 232 -2.59 3.74 -7.62
C ARG A 232 -2.21 4.95 -6.75
N GLY A 233 -1.69 4.71 -5.56
CA GLY A 233 -1.21 5.75 -4.65
C GLY A 233 -2.33 6.63 -4.10
N ALA A 234 -2.24 7.93 -4.33
CA ALA A 234 -3.26 8.89 -3.90
C ALA A 234 -4.56 8.82 -4.71
N GLY A 235 -4.60 7.97 -5.74
CA GLY A 235 -5.74 7.86 -6.62
C GLY A 235 -5.74 8.90 -7.76
N ASN A 236 -6.90 9.04 -8.41
CA ASN A 236 -7.09 9.70 -9.69
C ASN A 236 -8.16 10.80 -9.63
N LEU A 237 -8.40 11.45 -10.76
CA LEU A 237 -9.61 12.23 -10.98
C LEU A 237 -10.85 11.39 -10.67
N LYS A 238 -11.76 11.91 -9.85
CA LYS A 238 -13.02 11.23 -9.52
C LYS A 238 -14.02 11.31 -10.66
N THR A 239 -14.57 10.15 -11.08
CA THR A 239 -15.61 10.06 -12.12
C THR A 239 -16.84 10.87 -11.72
N GLU A 240 -17.30 10.78 -10.48
CA GLU A 240 -18.44 11.54 -9.97
C GLU A 240 -18.20 13.06 -10.02
N LEU A 241 -16.99 13.52 -9.75
CA LEU A 241 -16.67 14.96 -9.75
C LEU A 241 -16.64 15.53 -11.18
N ILE A 242 -15.96 14.85 -12.10
CA ILE A 242 -15.94 15.33 -13.51
C ILE A 242 -17.31 15.21 -14.17
N PHE A 243 -18.11 14.23 -13.77
CA PHE A 243 -19.49 14.10 -14.22
C PHE A 243 -20.37 15.26 -13.72
N VAL A 244 -20.30 15.62 -12.43
CA VAL A 244 -21.01 16.78 -11.87
C VAL A 244 -20.59 18.06 -12.59
N HIS A 245 -19.28 18.25 -12.83
CA HIS A 245 -18.79 19.41 -13.60
C HIS A 245 -19.39 19.46 -15.02
N ARG A 246 -19.42 18.32 -15.71
CA ARG A 246 -20.01 18.23 -17.05
C ARG A 246 -21.49 18.61 -17.04
N GLU A 247 -22.26 18.15 -16.06
CA GLU A 247 -23.67 18.48 -15.91
C GLU A 247 -23.91 19.97 -15.57
N MET A 248 -22.97 20.63 -14.89
CA MET A 248 -23.01 22.08 -14.66
C MET A 248 -22.80 22.89 -15.94
N VAL A 249 -21.95 22.40 -16.83
CA VAL A 249 -21.60 23.09 -18.10
C VAL A 249 -22.62 22.78 -19.21
N ALA A 250 -23.06 21.53 -19.30
CA ALA A 250 -23.99 21.03 -20.32
C ALA A 250 -24.97 20.02 -19.72
N PRO A 251 -26.06 20.48 -19.10
CA PRO A 251 -27.03 19.62 -18.43
C PRO A 251 -27.63 18.58 -19.39
N SER A 252 -27.52 17.30 -19.07
CA SER A 252 -28.10 16.19 -19.82
C SER A 252 -29.39 15.63 -19.18
N GLY A 253 -29.74 16.10 -17.99
CA GLY A 253 -30.83 15.54 -17.19
C GLY A 253 -30.48 14.19 -16.58
N ALA A 254 -29.20 13.91 -16.39
CA ALA A 254 -28.71 12.64 -15.89
C ALA A 254 -29.22 12.30 -14.50
N GLN A 255 -29.47 11.00 -14.28
CA GLN A 255 -29.95 10.48 -12.99
C GLN A 255 -28.76 10.01 -12.16
N TYR A 256 -28.58 10.62 -10.99
CA TYR A 256 -27.47 10.33 -10.08
C TYR A 256 -27.63 9.02 -9.27
N GLY A 257 -28.82 8.42 -9.21
CA GLY A 257 -29.08 7.30 -8.31
C GLY A 257 -28.15 6.10 -8.45
N ARG A 258 -27.86 5.67 -9.70
CA ARG A 258 -26.92 4.56 -9.94
C ARG A 258 -25.47 4.94 -9.65
N LEU A 259 -25.10 6.18 -9.95
CA LEU A 259 -23.78 6.70 -9.60
C LEU A 259 -23.60 6.74 -8.08
N ALA A 260 -24.60 7.21 -7.33
CA ALA A 260 -24.56 7.22 -5.87
C ALA A 260 -24.37 5.81 -5.29
N SER A 261 -25.11 4.81 -5.81
CA SER A 261 -24.94 3.41 -5.36
C SER A 261 -23.51 2.89 -5.62
N ALA A 262 -22.88 3.24 -6.75
CA ALA A 262 -21.49 2.86 -7.01
C ALA A 262 -20.54 3.62 -6.08
N VAL A 263 -20.74 4.92 -5.88
CA VAL A 263 -19.93 5.71 -4.94
C VAL A 263 -20.00 5.11 -3.53
N ASP A 264 -21.19 4.80 -3.01
CA ASP A 264 -21.36 4.18 -1.69
C ASP A 264 -20.60 2.84 -1.57
N ALA A 265 -20.67 2.00 -2.62
CA ALA A 265 -20.00 0.70 -2.63
C ALA A 265 -18.46 0.86 -2.66
N PHE A 266 -17.93 1.80 -3.46
CA PHE A 266 -16.50 2.06 -3.52
C PHE A 266 -15.98 2.84 -2.31
N GLU A 267 -16.78 3.69 -1.66
CA GLU A 267 -16.42 4.31 -0.38
C GLU A 267 -16.30 3.28 0.75
N ALA A 268 -17.14 2.22 0.74
CA ALA A 268 -16.97 1.11 1.66
C ALA A 268 -15.61 0.42 1.47
N LEU A 269 -15.21 0.19 0.22
CA LEU A 269 -13.91 -0.37 -0.12
C LEU A 269 -12.77 0.60 0.23
N GLN A 270 -12.97 1.92 0.04
CA GLN A 270 -12.00 2.94 0.40
C GLN A 270 -11.70 2.96 1.91
N ARG A 271 -12.69 2.73 2.75
CA ARG A 271 -12.47 2.61 4.21
C ARG A 271 -11.56 1.44 4.56
N GLU A 272 -11.57 0.38 3.79
CA GLU A 272 -10.71 -0.79 3.97
C GLU A 272 -9.28 -0.54 3.47
N TYR A 273 -9.14 -0.12 2.21
CA TYR A 273 -7.85 0.03 1.52
C TYR A 273 -7.18 1.39 1.72
N GLN A 274 -7.95 2.42 2.06
CA GLN A 274 -7.48 3.76 2.39
C GLN A 274 -6.71 4.47 1.27
N TRP A 275 -7.14 4.31 -0.01
CA TRP A 275 -6.62 5.17 -1.06
C TRP A 275 -7.11 6.61 -0.87
N GLY A 276 -6.41 7.53 -1.48
CA GLY A 276 -6.64 8.96 -1.38
C GLY A 276 -5.40 9.69 -0.93
N THR A 277 -5.43 11.02 -1.06
CA THR A 277 -4.27 11.83 -0.74
C THR A 277 -3.99 11.85 0.77
N ASN A 278 -2.72 11.82 1.13
CA ASN A 278 -2.20 11.99 2.49
C ASN A 278 -0.80 12.60 2.42
N LEU A 279 -0.22 12.94 3.57
CA LEU A 279 1.04 13.67 3.61
C LEU A 279 2.20 12.92 2.93
N ALA A 280 2.29 11.58 3.02
CA ALA A 280 3.32 10.80 2.33
C ALA A 280 3.15 10.87 0.81
N TYR A 281 1.91 10.76 0.32
CA TYR A 281 1.63 10.93 -1.10
C TYR A 281 1.86 12.37 -1.58
N MET A 282 1.56 13.39 -0.77
CA MET A 282 1.88 14.79 -1.10
C MET A 282 3.38 14.99 -1.28
N VAL A 283 4.18 14.49 -0.33
CA VAL A 283 5.65 14.60 -0.41
C VAL A 283 6.20 13.82 -1.61
N SER A 284 5.74 12.58 -1.84
CA SER A 284 6.19 11.79 -2.98
C SER A 284 5.80 12.41 -4.32
N GLY A 285 4.61 13.01 -4.43
CA GLY A 285 4.15 13.73 -5.61
C GLY A 285 5.01 14.96 -5.88
N ALA A 286 5.19 15.82 -4.88
CA ALA A 286 6.00 17.04 -4.99
C ALA A 286 7.46 16.75 -5.38
N ALA A 287 8.01 15.60 -4.94
CA ALA A 287 9.37 15.17 -5.24
C ALA A 287 9.46 14.21 -6.45
N SER A 288 8.36 13.93 -7.15
CA SER A 288 8.30 13.00 -8.30
C SER A 288 8.87 11.61 -8.00
N LEU A 289 8.51 11.05 -6.83
CA LEU A 289 9.00 9.76 -6.35
C LEU A 289 8.03 8.60 -6.68
N PRO A 290 8.54 7.35 -6.80
CA PRO A 290 7.74 6.17 -7.11
C PRO A 290 6.62 5.92 -6.09
N GLN A 291 5.38 5.78 -6.57
CA GLN A 291 4.20 5.59 -5.72
C GLN A 291 4.14 4.16 -5.11
N ALA A 292 4.71 3.16 -5.78
CA ALA A 292 4.65 1.77 -5.34
C ALA A 292 5.26 1.57 -3.96
N ASP A 293 6.40 2.20 -3.71
CA ASP A 293 7.09 2.08 -2.42
C ASP A 293 6.27 2.73 -1.30
N VAL A 294 5.71 3.92 -1.56
CA VAL A 294 4.84 4.61 -0.60
C VAL A 294 3.60 3.78 -0.28
N MET A 295 2.96 3.18 -1.30
CA MET A 295 1.81 2.28 -1.11
C MET A 295 2.18 1.09 -0.24
N ASN A 296 3.31 0.44 -0.51
CA ASN A 296 3.78 -0.70 0.26
C ASN A 296 4.03 -0.32 1.72
N TRP A 297 4.73 0.80 1.97
CA TRP A 297 5.02 1.24 3.33
C TRP A 297 3.76 1.63 4.12
N LEU A 298 2.82 2.33 3.49
CA LEU A 298 1.53 2.65 4.10
C LEU A 298 0.68 1.40 4.33
N GLY A 299 0.67 0.48 3.35
CA GLY A 299 -0.11 -0.76 3.40
C GLY A 299 0.32 -1.71 4.53
N THR A 300 1.60 -1.79 4.84
CA THR A 300 2.09 -2.61 5.96
C THR A 300 1.69 -2.06 7.32
N ARG A 301 1.37 -0.77 7.42
CA ARG A 301 1.05 -0.05 8.68
C ARG A 301 2.09 -0.20 9.78
N ARG A 302 3.32 -0.53 9.43
CA ARG A 302 4.45 -0.66 10.35
C ARG A 302 5.14 0.66 10.60
N TYR A 303 5.21 1.49 9.54
CA TYR A 303 5.96 2.73 9.54
C TYR A 303 5.08 3.90 9.95
N GLN A 304 5.68 4.83 10.67
CA GLN A 304 5.07 6.12 10.95
C GLN A 304 5.03 6.98 9.69
N MET A 305 4.05 7.84 9.58
CA MET A 305 3.99 8.84 8.51
C MET A 305 5.27 9.68 8.45
N GLY A 306 5.80 10.13 9.60
CA GLY A 306 7.05 10.86 9.68
C GLY A 306 8.24 10.08 9.12
N SER A 307 8.36 8.80 9.46
CA SER A 307 9.44 7.93 8.98
C SER A 307 9.35 7.71 7.46
N ILE A 308 8.15 7.53 6.92
CA ILE A 308 7.94 7.43 5.47
C ILE A 308 8.38 8.73 4.78
N ILE A 309 7.99 9.88 5.32
CA ILE A 309 8.35 11.20 4.76
C ILE A 309 9.88 11.39 4.77
N GLU A 310 10.54 11.07 5.89
CA GLU A 310 12.01 11.18 5.97
C GLU A 310 12.71 10.25 4.97
N ALA A 311 12.18 9.03 4.78
CA ALA A 311 12.72 8.12 3.76
C ALA A 311 12.50 8.62 2.33
N LEU A 312 11.43 9.36 2.06
CA LEU A 312 11.14 9.95 0.75
C LEU A 312 12.00 11.18 0.46
N ARG A 313 12.50 11.88 1.48
CA ARG A 313 13.43 13.00 1.30
C ARG A 313 14.81 12.44 1.02
N GLN A 314 15.44 12.86 -0.07
CA GLN A 314 16.81 12.42 -0.41
C GLN A 314 17.85 12.78 0.68
N ASP A 315 17.52 13.72 1.55
CA ASP A 315 18.28 14.10 2.75
C ASP A 315 18.00 13.18 3.95
N GLY A 316 17.13 12.19 3.81
CA GLY A 316 16.67 11.30 4.88
C GLY A 316 17.78 10.51 5.58
N ALA A 317 18.95 10.39 4.96
CA ALA A 317 20.13 9.85 5.63
C ALA A 317 20.58 10.67 6.86
N SER A 318 20.18 11.94 6.96
CA SER A 318 20.55 12.82 8.08
C SER A 318 19.70 12.63 9.35
N ASN A 319 18.52 11.99 9.22
CA ASN A 319 17.59 11.78 10.33
C ASN A 319 17.45 10.32 10.76
N LEU A 320 18.31 9.45 10.22
CA LEU A 320 18.42 8.08 10.71
C LEU A 320 19.26 8.06 11.99
N ASP A 321 18.79 7.28 12.95
CA ASP A 321 19.61 6.95 14.10
C ASP A 321 20.66 5.91 13.70
N THR A 322 21.90 6.34 13.64
CA THR A 322 23.08 5.49 13.36
C THR A 322 23.87 5.18 14.62
N ALA A 323 23.39 5.63 15.80
CA ALA A 323 24.08 5.40 17.05
C ALA A 323 24.11 3.91 17.41
N GLU A 324 25.28 3.41 17.69
CA GLU A 324 25.47 2.07 18.24
C GLU A 324 25.12 2.08 19.73
N HIS A 325 24.33 1.10 20.16
CA HIS A 325 24.07 0.87 21.57
C HIS A 325 24.72 -0.44 22.02
N PRO A 326 25.05 -0.59 23.31
CA PRO A 326 25.63 -1.83 23.80
C PRO A 326 24.66 -3.02 23.60
N PRO A 327 25.19 -4.22 23.32
CA PRO A 327 24.36 -5.42 23.18
C PRO A 327 23.58 -5.70 24.46
N LEU A 328 22.29 -6.09 24.33
CA LEU A 328 21.43 -6.42 25.45
C LEU A 328 22.03 -7.50 26.34
N ALA A 329 22.68 -8.51 25.78
CA ALA A 329 23.32 -9.58 26.52
C ALA A 329 24.44 -9.12 27.48
N GLY A 330 24.95 -7.89 27.28
CA GLY A 330 25.93 -7.26 28.17
C GLY A 330 25.33 -6.59 29.40
N ALA A 331 24.02 -6.40 29.45
CA ALA A 331 23.33 -5.75 30.57
C ALA A 331 23.38 -6.64 31.84
N ALA A 332 23.77 -6.06 32.98
CA ALA A 332 23.84 -6.80 34.25
C ALA A 332 22.50 -7.43 34.63
N PRO A 333 21.34 -6.72 34.59
CA PRO A 333 20.05 -7.32 34.91
C PRO A 333 19.67 -8.49 34.01
N VAL A 334 20.10 -8.49 32.75
CA VAL A 334 19.84 -9.57 31.79
C VAL A 334 20.70 -10.80 32.12
N ARG A 335 21.98 -10.60 32.45
CA ARG A 335 22.84 -11.70 32.90
C ARG A 335 22.33 -12.37 34.16
N ASP A 336 21.83 -11.59 35.11
CA ASP A 336 21.26 -12.08 36.37
C ASP A 336 19.91 -12.78 36.17
N ALA A 337 19.23 -12.52 35.06
CA ALA A 337 17.98 -13.13 34.66
C ALA A 337 18.12 -14.38 33.76
N ARG A 338 19.34 -14.80 33.45
CA ARG A 338 19.58 -15.96 32.57
C ARG A 338 18.89 -17.21 33.07
N GLY A 339 18.22 -17.95 32.15
CA GLY A 339 17.49 -19.17 32.43
C GLY A 339 16.13 -18.95 33.08
N ARG A 340 15.74 -17.71 33.41
CA ARG A 340 14.40 -17.42 33.96
C ARG A 340 13.35 -17.50 32.86
N PRO A 341 12.10 -17.91 33.19
CA PRO A 341 11.01 -17.80 32.22
C PRO A 341 10.84 -16.40 31.66
N VAL A 342 10.50 -16.30 30.39
CA VAL A 342 10.21 -15.01 29.73
C VAL A 342 8.76 -15.00 29.27
N ILE A 343 8.06 -13.88 29.54
CA ILE A 343 6.71 -13.63 29.05
C ILE A 343 6.77 -12.44 28.10
N VAL A 344 6.52 -12.69 26.82
CA VAL A 344 6.40 -11.61 25.82
C VAL A 344 4.98 -11.04 25.85
N ILE A 345 4.88 -9.74 26.06
CA ILE A 345 3.61 -9.02 26.19
C ILE A 345 3.28 -8.34 24.85
N GLY A 346 2.17 -8.73 24.25
CA GLY A 346 1.61 -8.13 23.04
C GLY A 346 0.61 -7.02 23.32
N GLY A 347 0.04 -6.48 22.22
CA GLY A 347 -0.92 -5.37 22.26
C GLY A 347 -2.39 -5.77 22.41
N GLY A 348 -2.71 -7.06 22.62
CA GLY A 348 -4.08 -7.59 22.67
C GLY A 348 -4.86 -7.12 23.90
N GLU A 349 -6.18 -7.08 23.77
CA GLU A 349 -7.10 -6.60 24.82
C GLU A 349 -7.18 -7.55 26.02
N SER A 350 -6.86 -8.83 25.82
CA SER A 350 -6.86 -9.84 26.89
C SER A 350 -5.93 -9.47 28.05
N ILE A 351 -4.87 -8.68 27.81
CA ILE A 351 -3.93 -8.24 28.84
C ILE A 351 -4.64 -7.44 29.95
N ALA A 352 -5.59 -6.59 29.61
CA ALA A 352 -6.32 -5.80 30.63
C ALA A 352 -6.96 -6.68 31.70
N ARG A 353 -7.41 -7.90 31.31
CA ARG A 353 -8.05 -8.86 32.20
C ARG A 353 -7.02 -9.72 32.94
N HIS A 354 -5.93 -10.10 32.29
CA HIS A 354 -5.03 -11.14 32.79
C HIS A 354 -3.74 -10.59 33.43
N ALA A 355 -3.45 -9.28 33.33
CA ALA A 355 -2.23 -8.69 33.87
C ALA A 355 -2.00 -9.00 35.38
N PRO A 356 -3.01 -8.96 36.28
CA PRO A 356 -2.80 -9.33 37.67
C PRO A 356 -2.34 -10.78 37.85
N ALA A 357 -2.86 -11.71 37.07
CA ALA A 357 -2.46 -13.11 37.12
C ALA A 357 -1.05 -13.32 36.54
N LEU A 358 -0.71 -12.63 35.43
CA LEU A 358 0.64 -12.65 34.86
C LEU A 358 1.68 -12.11 35.86
N ILE A 359 1.38 -11.03 36.57
CA ILE A 359 2.23 -10.51 37.65
C ILE A 359 2.36 -11.49 38.81
N ALA A 360 1.27 -12.16 39.20
CA ALA A 360 1.30 -13.18 40.25
C ALA A 360 2.19 -14.36 39.86
N TYR A 361 2.09 -14.81 38.62
CA TYR A 361 2.96 -15.86 38.08
C TYR A 361 4.43 -15.41 38.09
N ALA A 362 4.70 -14.18 37.57
CA ALA A 362 6.06 -13.66 37.52
C ALA A 362 6.71 -13.50 38.92
N ARG A 363 5.93 -13.15 39.95
CA ARG A 363 6.42 -13.11 41.36
C ARG A 363 6.89 -14.45 41.86
N ARG A 364 6.25 -15.53 41.42
CA ARG A 364 6.57 -16.90 41.86
C ARG A 364 7.72 -17.51 41.06
N SER A 365 7.66 -17.37 39.73
CA SER A 365 8.62 -17.98 38.82
C SER A 365 9.89 -17.18 38.59
N GLY A 366 9.90 -15.88 39.01
CA GLY A 366 10.96 -14.94 38.67
C GLY A 366 10.96 -14.53 37.19
N ALA A 367 9.84 -14.72 36.49
CA ALA A 367 9.76 -14.43 35.08
C ALA A 367 10.06 -12.97 34.74
N VAL A 368 10.63 -12.77 33.54
CA VAL A 368 10.94 -11.47 32.96
C VAL A 368 9.83 -11.08 31.97
N PHE A 369 9.38 -9.84 32.00
CA PHE A 369 8.47 -9.33 30.98
C PHE A 369 9.25 -8.66 29.83
N LEU A 370 8.94 -9.08 28.61
CA LEU A 370 9.39 -8.46 27.37
C LEU A 370 8.17 -7.84 26.68
N HIS A 371 8.14 -6.51 26.59
CA HIS A 371 7.05 -5.80 25.95
C HIS A 371 7.34 -5.62 24.47
N SER A 372 6.67 -6.36 23.60
CA SER A 372 6.70 -6.13 22.15
C SER A 372 5.75 -5.01 21.73
N SER A 373 4.94 -4.46 22.63
CA SER A 373 4.07 -3.32 22.40
C SER A 373 3.93 -2.48 23.66
N MET A 374 3.96 -1.16 23.51
CA MET A 374 3.75 -0.20 24.60
C MET A 374 2.27 -0.06 24.99
N ARG A 375 1.32 -0.60 24.19
CA ARG A 375 -0.13 -0.43 24.41
C ARG A 375 -0.57 -0.84 25.82
N ASN A 376 -0.05 -1.95 26.33
CA ASN A 376 -0.44 -2.52 27.61
C ASN A 376 0.62 -2.32 28.72
N ALA A 377 1.68 -1.58 28.46
CA ALA A 377 2.82 -1.43 29.38
C ALA A 377 2.40 -0.90 30.76
N GLN A 378 1.42 0.01 30.80
CA GLN A 378 0.93 0.62 32.05
C GLN A 378 0.29 -0.40 33.01
N ALA A 379 -0.26 -1.52 32.50
CA ALA A 379 -0.82 -2.58 33.34
C ALA A 379 0.24 -3.28 34.20
N PHE A 380 1.51 -3.14 33.88
CA PHE A 380 2.66 -3.71 34.56
C PHE A 380 3.51 -2.67 35.31
N ALA A 381 3.06 -1.41 35.40
CA ALA A 381 3.81 -0.33 36.04
C ALA A 381 4.19 -0.64 37.51
N GLY A 382 3.31 -1.34 38.25
CA GLY A 382 3.55 -1.74 39.65
C GLY A 382 4.41 -2.99 39.82
N TRP A 383 4.95 -3.56 38.76
CA TRP A 383 5.86 -4.69 38.84
C TRP A 383 7.30 -4.21 39.03
N GLU A 384 7.95 -4.63 40.08
CA GLU A 384 9.32 -4.22 40.43
C GLU A 384 10.42 -5.08 39.77
N GLY A 385 10.07 -6.23 39.22
CA GLY A 385 11.02 -7.11 38.53
C GLY A 385 11.46 -6.52 37.18
N LEU A 386 12.37 -7.26 36.53
CA LEU A 386 12.92 -6.83 35.25
C LEU A 386 11.84 -6.76 34.17
N GLN A 387 11.77 -5.63 33.47
CA GLN A 387 10.98 -5.43 32.26
C GLN A 387 11.86 -4.87 31.14
N ILE A 388 11.70 -5.41 29.95
CA ILE A 388 12.42 -5.02 28.76
C ILE A 388 11.41 -4.56 27.71
N PHE A 389 11.60 -3.35 27.18
CA PHE A 389 10.69 -2.72 26.23
C PHE A 389 11.33 -2.69 24.85
N CYS A 390 10.74 -3.44 23.91
CA CYS A 390 11.21 -3.56 22.55
C CYS A 390 10.60 -2.43 21.71
N LEU A 391 11.40 -1.40 21.43
CA LEU A 391 10.97 -0.22 20.69
C LEU A 391 11.44 -0.35 19.23
N ALA A 392 10.52 -0.72 18.35
CA ALA A 392 10.74 -0.80 16.91
C ALA A 392 9.56 -0.16 16.19
N GLY A 393 9.83 0.52 15.07
CA GLY A 393 8.80 1.10 14.21
C GLY A 393 7.79 1.97 14.98
N GLN A 394 6.52 1.62 14.90
CA GLN A 394 5.43 2.39 15.53
C GLN A 394 5.45 2.40 17.06
N GLU A 395 6.19 1.54 17.73
CA GLU A 395 6.23 1.54 19.19
C GLU A 395 6.86 2.83 19.74
N TYR A 396 7.74 3.49 19.00
CA TYR A 396 8.26 4.81 19.37
C TYR A 396 7.20 5.93 19.39
N THR A 397 6.16 5.85 18.55
CA THR A 397 5.10 6.89 18.50
C THR A 397 4.05 6.75 19.59
N ARG A 398 3.99 5.60 20.23
CA ARG A 398 3.02 5.37 21.30
C ARG A 398 3.53 5.87 22.66
N LEU A 399 4.72 6.44 22.68
CA LEU A 399 5.31 6.98 23.91
C LEU A 399 4.68 8.32 24.27
N ASP A 400 3.71 8.28 25.17
CA ASP A 400 3.19 9.45 25.86
C ASP A 400 4.03 9.75 27.14
N ALA A 401 3.69 10.83 27.83
CA ALA A 401 4.41 11.23 29.04
C ALA A 401 4.37 10.16 30.15
N ALA A 402 3.28 9.40 30.29
CA ALA A 402 3.15 8.35 31.28
C ALA A 402 4.02 7.11 30.91
N GLN A 403 4.09 6.78 29.63
CA GLN A 403 4.95 5.71 29.13
C GLN A 403 6.43 6.06 29.26
N ILE A 404 6.80 7.31 28.96
CA ILE A 404 8.17 7.80 29.19
C ILE A 404 8.54 7.68 30.66
N ALA A 405 7.67 8.15 31.56
CA ALA A 405 7.90 8.03 33.00
C ALA A 405 8.02 6.57 33.49
N LEU A 406 7.29 5.64 32.82
CA LEU A 406 7.41 4.20 33.08
C LEU A 406 8.79 3.66 32.68
N LEU A 407 9.30 4.06 31.53
CA LEU A 407 10.59 3.61 31.00
C LEU A 407 11.79 4.15 31.83
N GLU A 408 11.62 5.24 32.58
CA GLU A 408 12.65 5.84 33.42
C GLU A 408 12.72 5.23 34.85
N GLN A 409 11.87 4.24 35.16
CA GLN A 409 11.89 3.55 36.45
C GLN A 409 13.05 2.54 36.55
N GLU A 410 13.38 2.11 37.77
CA GLU A 410 14.35 1.05 38.00
C GLU A 410 13.91 -0.29 37.36
N ASN A 411 14.87 -1.12 36.97
CA ASN A 411 14.65 -2.41 36.31
C ASN A 411 13.86 -2.33 35.00
N ARG A 412 13.94 -1.18 34.31
CA ARG A 412 13.39 -0.98 32.97
C ARG A 412 14.53 -0.84 31.98
N LEU A 413 14.56 -1.70 30.97
CA LEU A 413 15.54 -1.65 29.90
C LEU A 413 14.81 -1.38 28.58
N ILE A 414 15.44 -0.58 27.73
CA ILE A 414 14.94 -0.29 26.39
C ILE A 414 15.81 -1.06 25.41
N VAL A 415 15.19 -1.73 24.46
CA VAL A 415 15.85 -2.44 23.37
C VAL A 415 15.35 -1.91 22.03
N CYS A 416 16.28 -1.58 21.15
CA CYS A 416 16.01 -1.18 19.78
C CYS A 416 16.71 -2.13 18.79
N PRO A 417 16.29 -2.14 17.51
CA PRO A 417 17.01 -2.83 16.44
C PRO A 417 18.41 -2.26 16.25
N PRO A 418 19.34 -3.00 15.62
CA PRO A 418 20.63 -2.44 15.23
C PRO A 418 20.48 -1.28 14.24
N PRO A 419 21.45 -0.34 14.16
CA PRO A 419 21.43 0.73 13.20
C PRO A 419 21.69 0.22 11.77
N PRO A 420 21.25 0.97 10.72
CA PRO A 420 20.48 2.21 10.80
C PRO A 420 19.01 1.92 11.09
N ARG A 421 18.38 2.75 11.91
CA ARG A 421 16.97 2.65 12.28
C ARG A 421 16.27 4.00 12.22
N PHE A 422 14.95 4.02 12.17
CA PHE A 422 14.22 5.26 12.26
C PHE A 422 14.36 5.88 13.66
N GLN A 423 14.62 7.20 13.67
CA GLN A 423 14.67 7.95 14.90
C GLN A 423 13.26 8.05 15.49
N GLY A 424 13.12 7.60 16.73
CA GLY A 424 11.88 7.72 17.53
C GLY A 424 12.06 8.67 18.70
N ALA A 425 10.98 8.94 19.43
CA ALA A 425 11.05 9.63 20.72
C ALA A 425 11.70 8.66 21.73
N VAL A 426 12.97 8.89 22.03
CA VAL A 426 13.70 8.11 23.01
C VAL A 426 13.61 8.82 24.36
N PRO A 427 13.33 8.12 25.49
CA PRO A 427 13.41 8.70 26.81
C PRO A 427 14.78 9.32 27.07
N ALA A 428 14.79 10.51 27.64
CA ALA A 428 16.03 11.22 27.93
C ALA A 428 16.90 10.51 28.99
N LYS A 429 16.32 9.58 29.73
CA LYS A 429 16.96 8.82 30.79
C LYS A 429 16.61 7.35 30.68
N GLY A 430 17.58 6.49 30.84
CA GLY A 430 17.41 5.04 30.85
C GLY A 430 18.46 4.35 29.98
N PRO A 431 18.87 3.15 30.34
CA PRO A 431 19.82 2.39 29.54
C PRO A 431 19.14 1.85 28.27
N ILE A 432 19.66 2.22 27.11
CA ILE A 432 19.24 1.73 25.79
C ILE A 432 20.24 0.68 25.34
N TYR A 433 19.73 -0.42 24.88
CA TYR A 433 20.48 -1.55 24.31
C TYR A 433 20.01 -1.84 22.90
N GLN A 434 20.80 -2.58 22.15
CA GLN A 434 20.38 -3.11 20.85
C GLN A 434 20.37 -4.64 20.87
N SER A 435 19.44 -5.23 20.15
CA SER A 435 19.30 -6.66 19.94
C SER A 435 18.78 -6.93 18.55
N GLY A 436 19.07 -8.14 18.06
CA GLY A 436 18.72 -8.55 16.71
C GLY A 436 19.91 -8.46 15.78
N ALA A 437 19.92 -9.36 14.82
CA ALA A 437 20.82 -9.29 13.68
C ALA A 437 20.09 -8.53 12.56
N ALA A 438 20.81 -7.66 11.84
CA ALA A 438 20.32 -7.12 10.57
C ALA A 438 20.13 -8.30 9.60
N GLN A 439 19.07 -9.05 9.74
CA GLN A 439 18.77 -10.20 8.89
C GLN A 439 18.22 -9.71 7.56
N GLY A 440 18.92 -10.09 6.49
CA GLY A 440 18.45 -9.94 5.12
C GLY A 440 17.33 -10.93 4.79
N GLY A 441 16.21 -10.86 5.51
CA GLY A 441 14.96 -11.49 5.12
C GLY A 441 14.11 -10.52 4.30
N ASP A 442 13.01 -10.98 3.71
CA ASP A 442 12.05 -10.22 2.90
C ASP A 442 11.36 -9.04 3.63
N SER A 443 12.01 -8.43 4.61
CA SER A 443 11.53 -7.24 5.27
C SER A 443 11.61 -6.06 4.33
N LEU A 444 10.52 -5.31 4.22
CA LEU A 444 10.46 -4.04 3.49
C LEU A 444 11.62 -3.15 3.92
N ARG A 445 12.46 -2.77 2.96
CA ARG A 445 13.56 -1.83 3.19
C ARG A 445 13.13 -0.44 2.76
N LEU A 446 13.19 0.50 3.69
CA LEU A 446 13.15 1.92 3.39
C LEU A 446 14.59 2.40 3.15
N GLY A 447 15.09 2.25 1.91
CA GLY A 447 16.50 2.54 1.65
C GLY A 447 17.43 1.65 2.49
N PRO A 448 18.38 2.23 3.23
CA PRO A 448 19.30 1.45 4.08
C PRO A 448 18.68 0.97 5.40
N VAL A 449 17.45 1.38 5.74
CA VAL A 449 16.81 1.07 7.03
C VAL A 449 16.11 -0.28 6.99
N THR A 450 16.36 -1.10 7.99
CA THR A 450 15.65 -2.37 8.20
C THR A 450 14.53 -2.15 9.22
N ASP A 451 13.29 -2.51 8.87
CA ASP A 451 12.19 -2.57 9.83
C ASP A 451 12.13 -3.98 10.41
N GLU A 452 12.33 -4.08 11.69
CA GLU A 452 12.20 -5.33 12.43
C GLU A 452 10.85 -5.33 13.16
N PRO A 453 9.97 -6.33 12.92
CA PRO A 453 8.72 -6.44 13.65
C PRO A 453 8.96 -6.48 15.15
N PRO A 454 8.14 -5.79 15.96
CA PRO A 454 8.34 -5.74 17.42
C PRO A 454 8.39 -7.10 18.11
N LEU A 455 7.66 -8.11 17.59
CA LEU A 455 7.72 -9.47 18.13
C LEU A 455 9.05 -10.16 17.81
N ASP A 456 9.61 -9.95 16.62
CA ASP A 456 10.93 -10.50 16.26
C ASP A 456 12.01 -9.89 17.16
N LEU A 457 11.98 -8.58 17.36
CA LEU A 457 12.90 -7.91 18.31
C LEU A 457 12.74 -8.46 19.74
N ALA A 458 11.52 -8.78 20.17
CA ALA A 458 11.29 -9.39 21.49
C ALA A 458 11.82 -10.84 21.58
N ILE A 459 11.71 -11.61 20.50
CA ILE A 459 12.28 -12.96 20.42
C ILE A 459 13.82 -12.88 20.47
N ASP A 460 14.43 -11.96 19.73
CA ASP A 460 15.88 -11.73 19.78
C ASP A 460 16.34 -11.24 21.16
N ALA A 461 15.57 -10.38 21.80
CA ALA A 461 15.83 -9.98 23.18
C ALA A 461 15.74 -11.16 24.17
N ALA A 462 14.80 -12.09 23.95
CA ALA A 462 14.71 -13.31 24.75
C ALA A 462 15.95 -14.20 24.60
N MET A 463 16.59 -14.22 23.42
CA MET A 463 17.86 -14.95 23.23
C MET A 463 18.95 -14.49 24.20
N ALA A 464 19.00 -13.21 24.55
CA ALA A 464 19.99 -12.70 25.50
C ALA A 464 19.77 -13.22 26.93
N ILE A 465 18.52 -13.54 27.30
CA ILE A 465 18.15 -14.14 28.58
C ILE A 465 18.35 -15.66 28.55
N ALA A 466 18.25 -16.27 27.37
CA ALA A 466 18.28 -17.72 27.17
C ALA A 466 17.31 -18.45 28.13
N PRO A 467 16.00 -18.14 28.09
CA PRO A 467 15.03 -18.66 29.06
C PRO A 467 14.86 -20.19 28.91
N ASP A 468 14.44 -20.85 30.00
CA ASP A 468 14.01 -22.25 29.97
C ASP A 468 12.61 -22.40 29.33
N ARG A 469 11.78 -21.38 29.39
CA ARG A 469 10.43 -21.32 28.86
C ARG A 469 10.14 -19.93 28.27
N LEU A 470 9.56 -19.92 27.07
CA LEU A 470 9.07 -18.71 26.41
C LEU A 470 7.54 -18.72 26.36
N TYR A 471 6.94 -17.71 26.96
CA TYR A 471 5.50 -17.53 26.95
C TYR A 471 5.12 -16.28 26.16
N LEU A 472 3.93 -16.33 25.56
CA LEU A 472 3.26 -15.19 24.93
C LEU A 472 2.03 -14.82 25.75
N ALA A 473 1.71 -13.51 25.84
CA ALA A 473 0.46 -13.04 26.40
C ALA A 473 0.00 -11.79 25.66
N GLY A 474 -1.31 -11.67 25.40
CA GLY A 474 -1.86 -10.56 24.62
C GLY A 474 -1.60 -10.62 23.12
N PHE A 475 -1.40 -11.82 22.60
CA PHE A 475 -1.40 -12.13 21.17
C PHE A 475 -2.74 -12.75 20.79
N ASP A 476 -3.81 -11.96 20.91
CA ASP A 476 -5.19 -12.45 20.81
C ASP A 476 -5.56 -12.86 19.39
N GLY A 477 -4.96 -12.21 18.38
CA GLY A 477 -5.34 -12.37 16.98
C GLY A 477 -6.56 -11.52 16.62
N TYR A 478 -7.09 -11.73 15.42
CA TYR A 478 -8.22 -10.96 14.88
C TYR A 478 -9.33 -11.91 14.45
N ALA A 479 -10.50 -11.82 15.07
CA ALA A 479 -11.67 -12.64 14.73
C ALA A 479 -12.29 -12.23 13.37
N SER A 480 -12.18 -10.93 13.01
CA SER A 480 -12.60 -10.38 11.72
C SER A 480 -11.54 -9.38 11.28
N ALA A 481 -10.64 -9.79 10.41
CA ALA A 481 -9.45 -9.03 10.07
C ALA A 481 -9.65 -8.22 8.78
N THR A 482 -9.35 -6.92 8.82
CA THR A 482 -9.09 -6.12 7.62
C THR A 482 -7.82 -6.62 6.92
N LEU A 483 -7.59 -6.27 5.66
CA LEU A 483 -6.40 -6.72 4.93
C LEU A 483 -5.08 -6.38 5.65
N SER A 484 -4.99 -5.18 6.24
CA SER A 484 -3.80 -4.81 7.02
C SER A 484 -3.65 -5.62 8.31
N GLN A 485 -4.76 -5.95 8.97
CA GLN A 485 -4.75 -6.84 10.13
C GLN A 485 -4.38 -8.27 9.75
N GLN A 486 -4.81 -8.74 8.55
CA GLN A 486 -4.39 -10.04 8.01
C GLN A 486 -2.89 -10.09 7.76
N GLN A 487 -2.29 -9.01 7.22
CA GLN A 487 -0.84 -8.95 7.05
C GLN A 487 -0.12 -8.97 8.40
N ASN A 488 -0.54 -8.15 9.36
CA ASN A 488 0.00 -8.19 10.72
C ASN A 488 -0.14 -9.56 11.37
N ALA A 489 -1.28 -10.24 11.16
CA ALA A 489 -1.49 -11.60 11.67
C ALA A 489 -0.52 -12.60 11.06
N ARG A 490 -0.23 -12.53 9.76
CA ARG A 490 0.76 -13.40 9.10
C ARG A 490 2.16 -13.18 9.64
N ASP A 491 2.54 -11.92 9.85
CA ASP A 491 3.86 -11.56 10.38
C ASP A 491 4.05 -12.07 11.80
N VAL A 492 3.03 -11.89 12.66
CA VAL A 492 3.03 -12.43 14.03
C VAL A 492 3.08 -13.96 14.00
N GLN A 493 2.28 -14.62 13.14
CA GLN A 493 2.32 -16.07 13.01
C GLN A 493 3.68 -16.57 12.55
N ALA A 494 4.31 -15.89 11.58
CA ALA A 494 5.65 -16.24 11.12
C ALA A 494 6.70 -16.07 12.22
N ALA A 495 6.60 -15.01 13.04
CA ALA A 495 7.49 -14.82 14.19
C ALA A 495 7.29 -15.92 15.26
N ILE A 496 6.05 -16.33 15.54
CA ILE A 496 5.74 -17.44 16.44
C ILE A 496 6.36 -18.75 15.91
N GLN A 497 6.23 -19.03 14.61
CA GLN A 497 6.82 -20.22 13.98
C GLN A 497 8.35 -20.23 14.10
N ARG A 498 9.01 -19.07 13.90
CA ARG A 498 10.46 -18.96 14.15
C ARG A 498 10.82 -19.22 15.61
N ALA A 499 10.02 -18.73 16.56
CA ALA A 499 10.23 -18.99 17.99
C ALA A 499 10.02 -20.47 18.38
N GLN A 500 9.32 -21.25 17.57
CA GLN A 500 9.12 -22.68 17.76
C GLN A 500 10.28 -23.54 17.22
N ASP A 501 11.38 -22.93 16.75
CA ASP A 501 12.57 -23.68 16.32
C ASP A 501 13.21 -24.41 17.51
N PRO A 502 13.36 -25.76 17.45
CA PRO A 502 13.98 -26.56 18.51
C PRO A 502 15.45 -26.20 18.82
N ALA A 503 16.12 -25.49 17.90
CA ALA A 503 17.51 -25.04 18.10
C ALA A 503 17.65 -23.87 19.08
N LEU A 504 16.53 -23.19 19.40
CA LEU A 504 16.52 -22.05 20.31
C LEU A 504 16.70 -22.47 21.79
N PRO A 505 17.16 -21.60 22.70
CA PRO A 505 17.45 -21.92 24.09
C PRO A 505 16.29 -22.59 24.84
N TRP A 506 15.04 -22.22 24.52
CA TRP A 506 13.83 -22.84 25.10
C TRP A 506 13.37 -24.10 24.35
N GLY A 507 14.18 -24.63 23.43
CA GLY A 507 13.88 -25.87 22.69
C GLY A 507 12.61 -25.82 21.85
N GLY A 508 12.27 -24.63 21.28
CA GLY A 508 11.06 -24.42 20.47
C GLY A 508 9.75 -24.43 21.27
N ARG A 509 9.80 -24.53 22.60
CA ARG A 509 8.61 -24.58 23.45
C ARG A 509 8.08 -23.18 23.70
N VAL A 510 7.09 -22.77 22.90
CA VAL A 510 6.38 -21.51 23.02
C VAL A 510 4.93 -21.80 23.36
N GLN A 511 4.39 -21.14 24.38
CA GLN A 511 3.00 -21.30 24.81
C GLN A 511 2.36 -19.95 25.07
N SER A 512 1.07 -19.81 24.77
CA SER A 512 0.30 -18.61 25.09
C SER A 512 -0.36 -18.75 26.47
N LEU A 513 -0.12 -17.76 27.34
CA LEU A 513 -0.74 -17.68 28.68
C LEU A 513 -2.13 -17.04 28.67
N THR A 514 -2.54 -16.46 27.54
CA THR A 514 -3.84 -15.84 27.31
C THR A 514 -4.50 -16.45 26.06
N PRO A 515 -5.81 -16.31 25.85
CA PRO A 515 -6.45 -16.77 24.63
C PRO A 515 -5.77 -16.22 23.38
N SER A 516 -5.60 -17.04 22.35
CA SER A 516 -4.96 -16.68 21.09
C SER A 516 -5.65 -17.36 19.92
N LEU A 517 -5.75 -16.66 18.79
CA LEU A 517 -6.18 -17.21 17.50
C LEU A 517 -5.00 -17.64 16.62
N TYR A 518 -3.78 -17.43 17.09
CA TYR A 518 -2.57 -17.91 16.42
C TYR A 518 -2.33 -19.39 16.68
N ASP A 519 -1.59 -20.03 15.78
CA ASP A 519 -1.16 -21.43 15.92
C ASP A 519 -0.03 -21.53 16.96
N VAL A 520 -0.42 -21.58 18.22
CA VAL A 520 0.43 -21.71 19.39
C VAL A 520 -0.33 -22.42 20.50
N ASP A 521 0.32 -23.34 21.19
CA ASP A 521 -0.27 -24.03 22.33
C ASP A 521 -0.68 -23.03 23.41
N ALA A 522 -1.91 -23.14 23.89
CA ALA A 522 -2.42 -22.28 24.95
C ALA A 522 -2.37 -23.00 26.31
N VAL A 523 -1.82 -22.33 27.30
CA VAL A 523 -1.81 -22.75 28.70
C VAL A 523 -2.41 -21.64 29.54
N SER A 524 -3.33 -21.97 30.42
CA SER A 524 -3.93 -20.96 31.28
C SER A 524 -2.95 -20.43 32.31
N VAL A 525 -2.72 -19.11 32.36
CA VAL A 525 -1.92 -18.50 33.43
C VAL A 525 -2.41 -18.86 34.81
N TYR A 526 -3.71 -19.11 34.97
CA TYR A 526 -4.31 -19.52 36.24
C TYR A 526 -3.94 -20.96 36.62
N ALA A 527 -3.75 -21.84 35.66
CA ALA A 527 -3.24 -23.20 35.90
C ALA A 527 -1.76 -23.15 36.34
N GLU A 528 -0.94 -22.37 35.66
CA GLU A 528 0.47 -22.16 36.00
C GLU A 528 0.67 -21.61 37.41
N ILE A 529 -0.23 -20.78 37.92
CA ILE A 529 -0.21 -20.32 39.31
C ILE A 529 -0.56 -21.41 40.31
N GLN A 530 -1.28 -22.48 39.90
CA GLN A 530 -1.72 -23.55 40.82
C GLN A 530 -0.73 -24.70 40.90
N ILE A 531 0.03 -24.99 39.83
CA ILE A 531 0.88 -26.19 39.71
C ILE A 531 1.98 -26.23 40.77
N ASP A 532 2.42 -25.11 41.34
CA ASP A 532 3.48 -25.07 42.36
C ASP A 532 2.92 -25.06 43.81
N ARG A 533 1.79 -25.68 44.10
CA ARG A 533 1.26 -25.82 45.46
C ARG A 533 1.62 -27.12 46.16
N ASP A 534 2.35 -28.02 45.49
CA ASP A 534 2.79 -29.32 46.05
C ASP A 534 4.30 -29.32 46.39
#